data_e3da0d5860a22480c07ad7bafc447e55
#
_entry.id   e3da0d5860a22480c07ad7bafc447e55
#
_cell.length_a   1.000
_cell.length_b   1.000
_cell.length_c   1.000
_cell.angle_alpha   90.00
_cell.angle_beta   90.00
_cell.angle_gamma   90.00
#
_symmetry.space_group_name_H-M   'P 1'
#
loop_
_entity.id
_entity.type
_entity.pdbx_description
1 polymer ?
#
loop_
_entity_poly.entity_id
_entity_poly.type
_entity_poly.pdbx_seq_one_letter_code
_entity_poly.pdbx_strand_id
1 'polypeptide(L)'
;WAHNANGHSKKKYMFGICHSFQLMSRHFELGNVCKRKSTAFGVFPIQKTEVAKHDRFFRNLPDPYYVVDSRDWQMIELDLDKLAALEADVLAVEKRRDHVPLPRAVMAMSLGEYFYMTQFHPEADAEGMLRLFARPEKRDHIVQNHGDWKLDEMIRNLSDSEKLPLTHKEVIPSFLRSSINALRMS
;
A
#
# COMPACT_ATOMS: atom_id res chain seq x y z
N TRP A 1 16.80 7.10 12.41
CA TRP A 1 17.01 6.70 13.82
C TRP A 1 16.48 5.29 14.10
N ALA A 2 15.21 4.97 13.88
CA ALA A 2 14.62 3.67 14.21
C ALA A 2 15.32 2.50 13.48
N HIS A 3 15.64 2.66 12.21
CA HIS A 3 16.37 1.67 11.43
C HIS A 3 17.75 1.36 12.04
N ASN A 4 18.52 2.39 12.34
CA ASN A 4 19.85 2.22 12.96
C ASN A 4 19.77 1.67 14.38
N ALA A 5 18.76 2.07 15.16
CA ALA A 5 18.56 1.60 16.54
C ALA A 5 18.25 0.10 16.61
N ASN A 6 17.66 -0.49 15.58
CA ASN A 6 17.31 -1.91 15.55
C ASN A 6 18.53 -2.85 15.55
N GLY A 7 19.72 -2.36 15.24
CA GLY A 7 20.98 -3.11 15.41
C GLY A 7 21.49 -3.23 16.85
N HIS A 8 21.06 -2.37 17.78
CA HIS A 8 21.71 -2.18 19.08
C HIS A 8 20.79 -2.17 20.30
N SER A 9 19.48 -2.10 20.15
CA SER A 9 18.53 -1.92 21.25
C SER A 9 17.22 -2.68 21.05
N LYS A 10 16.23 -2.41 21.91
CA LYS A 10 14.86 -2.91 21.70
C LYS A 10 14.36 -2.57 20.31
N LYS A 11 13.86 -3.56 19.60
CA LYS A 11 13.41 -3.44 18.22
C LYS A 11 12.28 -2.41 18.09
N LYS A 12 12.28 -1.69 16.98
CA LYS A 12 11.28 -0.69 16.63
C LYS A 12 10.57 -1.14 15.36
N TYR A 13 9.27 -1.31 15.44
CA TYR A 13 8.43 -1.66 14.31
C TYR A 13 7.81 -0.39 13.74
N MET A 14 7.85 -0.23 12.43
CA MET A 14 7.28 0.92 11.74
C MET A 14 6.45 0.48 10.53
N PHE A 15 5.29 1.12 10.35
CA PHE A 15 4.48 0.96 9.17
C PHE A 15 4.26 2.33 8.52
N GLY A 16 4.77 2.52 7.31
CA GLY A 16 4.63 3.74 6.54
C GLY A 16 3.49 3.64 5.53
N ILE A 17 2.64 4.67 5.44
CA ILE A 17 1.48 4.68 4.54
C ILE A 17 1.57 5.88 3.60
N CYS A 18 1.30 5.65 2.31
CA CYS A 18 1.14 6.65 1.25
C CYS A 18 2.31 7.64 1.20
N HIS A 19 2.16 8.83 1.75
CA HIS A 19 3.21 9.84 1.76
C HIS A 19 4.47 9.37 2.51
N SER A 20 4.30 8.64 3.62
CA SER A 20 5.44 8.06 4.36
C SER A 20 6.20 7.03 3.52
N PHE A 21 5.50 6.23 2.70
CA PHE A 21 6.14 5.35 1.73
C PHE A 21 7.05 6.13 0.78
N GLN A 22 6.56 7.24 0.21
CA GLN A 22 7.33 8.08 -0.73
C GLN A 22 8.53 8.74 -0.05
N LEU A 23 8.37 9.25 1.18
CA LEU A 23 9.45 9.85 1.95
C LEU A 23 10.55 8.82 2.28
N MET A 24 10.17 7.63 2.74
CA MET A 24 11.12 6.56 3.04
C MET A 24 11.83 6.07 1.78
N SER A 25 11.10 5.88 0.68
CA SER A 25 11.67 5.48 -0.60
C SER A 25 12.73 6.48 -1.11
N ARG A 26 12.48 7.78 -0.93
CA ARG A 26 13.45 8.84 -1.26
C ARG A 26 14.64 8.87 -0.31
N HIS A 27 14.37 8.73 0.99
CA HIS A 27 15.42 8.78 2.02
C HIS A 27 16.43 7.64 1.88
N PHE A 28 15.94 6.44 1.60
CA PHE A 28 16.76 5.25 1.42
C PHE A 28 17.21 5.03 -0.04
N GLU A 29 16.83 5.93 -0.96
CA GLU A 29 17.18 5.86 -2.38
C GLU A 29 16.78 4.54 -3.05
N LEU A 30 15.58 4.02 -2.71
CA LEU A 30 15.13 2.69 -3.15
C LEU A 30 14.73 2.62 -4.62
N GLY A 31 14.55 3.76 -5.27
CA GLY A 31 14.13 3.89 -6.66
C GLY A 31 13.70 5.32 -6.99
N ASN A 32 13.21 5.52 -8.19
CA ASN A 32 12.78 6.81 -8.70
C ASN A 32 11.37 7.17 -8.19
N VAL A 33 11.30 8.09 -7.22
CA VAL A 33 10.04 8.67 -6.74
C VAL A 33 9.70 9.89 -7.58
N CYS A 34 8.76 9.74 -8.50
CA CYS A 34 8.38 10.74 -9.48
C CYS A 34 6.87 11.00 -9.54
N LYS A 35 6.49 12.11 -10.19
CA LYS A 35 5.09 12.44 -10.43
C LYS A 35 4.49 11.50 -11.47
N ARG A 36 3.26 11.07 -11.25
CA ARG A 36 2.48 10.26 -12.22
C ARG A 36 2.01 11.13 -13.40
N LYS A 37 1.72 10.49 -14.53
CA LYS A 37 1.06 11.16 -15.66
C LYS A 37 -0.40 11.53 -15.37
N SER A 38 -1.05 10.76 -14.49
CA SER A 38 -2.42 11.03 -14.03
C SER A 38 -2.58 10.58 -12.58
N THR A 39 -3.41 11.28 -11.84
CA THR A 39 -3.78 10.93 -10.47
C THR A 39 -4.37 9.53 -10.41
N ALA A 40 -3.89 8.69 -9.50
CA ALA A 40 -4.63 7.51 -9.09
C ALA A 40 -5.67 7.94 -8.06
N PHE A 41 -6.93 7.56 -8.26
CA PHE A 41 -8.00 7.81 -7.32
C PHE A 41 -9.04 6.69 -7.39
N GLY A 42 -9.21 5.92 -6.33
CA GLY A 42 -10.23 4.87 -6.29
C GLY A 42 -9.83 3.61 -5.53
N VAL A 43 -10.59 2.54 -5.79
CA VAL A 43 -10.34 1.20 -5.29
C VAL A 43 -9.82 0.34 -6.44
N PHE A 44 -8.59 -0.11 -6.33
CA PHE A 44 -7.89 -0.79 -7.41
C PHE A 44 -7.36 -2.17 -7.01
N PRO A 45 -7.38 -3.14 -7.93
CA PRO A 45 -6.62 -4.37 -7.75
C PRO A 45 -5.11 -4.10 -7.90
N ILE A 46 -4.32 -4.68 -7.02
CA ILE A 46 -2.85 -4.73 -7.12
C ILE A 46 -2.38 -6.17 -7.03
N GLN A 47 -1.16 -6.44 -7.49
CA GLN A 47 -0.61 -7.78 -7.57
C GLN A 47 0.49 -8.00 -6.55
N LYS A 48 0.48 -9.17 -5.92
CA LYS A 48 1.58 -9.63 -5.08
C LYS A 48 2.80 -10.00 -5.93
N THR A 49 3.97 -9.83 -5.36
CA THR A 49 5.19 -10.48 -5.85
C THR A 49 5.28 -11.92 -5.33
N GLU A 50 6.22 -12.71 -5.82
CA GLU A 50 6.46 -14.05 -5.30
C GLU A 50 6.87 -14.01 -3.82
N VAL A 51 7.69 -13.03 -3.40
CA VAL A 51 8.08 -12.84 -2.01
C VAL A 51 6.87 -12.61 -1.11
N ALA A 52 5.92 -11.80 -1.54
CA ALA A 52 4.71 -11.48 -0.77
C ALA A 52 3.80 -12.69 -0.51
N LYS A 53 3.88 -13.74 -1.33
CA LYS A 53 3.14 -14.99 -1.10
C LYS A 53 3.57 -15.72 0.17
N HIS A 54 4.79 -15.44 0.63
CA HIS A 54 5.38 -16.01 1.85
C HIS A 54 5.52 -14.99 2.99
N ASP A 55 5.26 -13.71 2.70
CA ASP A 55 5.35 -12.65 3.69
C ASP A 55 4.28 -12.79 4.78
N ARG A 56 4.65 -12.53 6.01
CA ARG A 56 3.79 -12.73 7.20
C ARG A 56 2.52 -11.86 7.24
N PHE A 57 2.48 -10.74 6.51
CA PHE A 57 1.35 -9.81 6.50
C PHE A 57 0.57 -9.82 5.19
N PHE A 58 1.17 -10.33 4.11
CA PHE A 58 0.56 -10.31 2.78
C PHE A 58 0.17 -11.71 2.27
N ARG A 59 0.70 -12.79 2.85
CA ARG A 59 0.46 -14.17 2.36
C ARG A 59 -1.02 -14.55 2.29
N ASN A 60 -1.83 -14.10 3.25
CA ASN A 60 -3.26 -14.46 3.33
C ASN A 60 -4.14 -13.63 2.37
N LEU A 61 -3.61 -12.57 1.76
CA LEU A 61 -4.36 -11.81 0.76
C LEU A 61 -4.46 -12.60 -0.55
N PRO A 62 -5.57 -12.50 -1.31
CA PRO A 62 -5.65 -13.04 -2.66
C PRO A 62 -4.66 -12.35 -3.61
N ASP A 63 -4.53 -12.85 -4.83
CA ASP A 63 -3.77 -12.20 -5.89
C ASP A 63 -4.59 -12.20 -7.18
N PRO A 64 -5.09 -11.05 -7.64
CA PRO A 64 -4.92 -9.72 -7.07
C PRO A 64 -5.75 -9.48 -5.80
N TYR A 65 -5.36 -8.46 -5.00
CA TYR A 65 -6.16 -7.94 -3.90
C TYR A 65 -6.46 -6.45 -4.09
N TYR A 66 -7.50 -5.95 -3.41
CA TYR A 66 -8.01 -4.60 -3.65
C TYR A 66 -7.59 -3.62 -2.56
N VAL A 67 -7.24 -2.40 -2.99
CA VAL A 67 -6.74 -1.34 -2.10
C VAL A 67 -7.36 0.00 -2.46
N VAL A 68 -7.46 0.89 -1.48
CA VAL A 68 -7.69 2.32 -1.75
C VAL A 68 -6.38 2.97 -2.13
N ASP A 69 -6.37 3.65 -3.26
CA ASP A 69 -5.21 4.41 -3.75
C ASP A 69 -5.64 5.82 -4.15
N SER A 70 -4.94 6.83 -3.60
CA SER A 70 -5.17 8.25 -3.92
C SER A 70 -3.83 8.97 -3.92
N ARG A 71 -3.25 9.18 -5.10
CA ARG A 71 -1.89 9.73 -5.21
C ARG A 71 -1.58 10.37 -6.57
N ASP A 72 -0.68 11.35 -6.53
CA ASP A 72 -0.06 11.97 -7.70
C ASP A 72 1.40 11.52 -7.93
N TRP A 73 1.99 10.83 -6.95
CA TRP A 73 3.37 10.35 -6.99
C TRP A 73 3.44 8.83 -6.99
N GLN A 74 4.57 8.31 -7.46
CA GLN A 74 4.84 6.87 -7.55
C GLN A 74 6.33 6.59 -7.39
N MET A 75 6.67 5.35 -7.03
CA MET A 75 8.02 4.83 -7.10
C MET A 75 8.12 3.79 -8.21
N ILE A 76 9.08 3.97 -9.11
CA ILE A 76 9.44 3.09 -10.23
C ILE A 76 10.96 2.96 -10.30
N GLU A 77 11.48 2.18 -11.22
CA GLU A 77 12.94 2.09 -11.50
C GLU A 77 13.75 1.85 -10.23
N LEU A 78 13.58 0.66 -9.66
CA LEU A 78 14.20 0.27 -8.40
C LEU A 78 15.73 0.24 -8.48
N ASP A 79 16.39 0.71 -7.43
CA ASP A 79 17.83 0.52 -7.20
C ASP A 79 18.06 -0.82 -6.50
N LEU A 80 18.47 -1.82 -7.26
CA LEU A 80 18.63 -3.20 -6.75
C LEU A 80 19.76 -3.32 -5.73
N ASP A 81 20.81 -2.51 -5.84
CA ASP A 81 21.93 -2.53 -4.89
C ASP A 81 21.50 -1.97 -3.54
N LYS A 82 20.70 -0.89 -3.54
CA LYS A 82 20.10 -0.34 -2.32
C LYS A 82 19.12 -1.30 -1.68
N LEU A 83 18.28 -1.96 -2.49
CA LEU A 83 17.36 -2.98 -1.97
C LEU A 83 18.12 -4.11 -1.28
N ALA A 84 19.18 -4.64 -1.92
CA ALA A 84 20.00 -5.70 -1.35
C ALA A 84 20.70 -5.25 -0.05
N ALA A 85 21.29 -4.05 -0.04
CA ALA A 85 22.00 -3.50 1.12
C ALA A 85 21.08 -3.27 2.34
N LEU A 86 19.78 -3.05 2.12
CA LEU A 86 18.79 -2.80 3.17
C LEU A 86 17.89 -4.01 3.47
N GLU A 87 18.20 -5.16 2.87
CA GLU A 87 17.36 -6.36 2.94
C GLU A 87 15.88 -6.03 2.62
N ALA A 88 15.70 -5.21 1.57
CA ALA A 88 14.40 -4.70 1.20
C ALA A 88 13.72 -5.58 0.15
N ASP A 89 12.47 -5.95 0.43
CA ASP A 89 11.65 -6.75 -0.46
C ASP A 89 10.49 -5.93 -1.05
N VAL A 90 10.27 -6.06 -2.35
CA VAL A 90 9.05 -5.57 -3.00
C VAL A 90 7.94 -6.59 -2.78
N LEU A 91 6.86 -6.17 -2.14
CA LEU A 91 5.74 -7.05 -1.77
C LEU A 91 4.56 -6.92 -2.74
N ALA A 92 4.34 -5.73 -3.30
CA ALA A 92 3.26 -5.52 -4.25
C ALA A 92 3.61 -4.48 -5.30
N VAL A 93 2.97 -4.62 -6.46
CA VAL A 93 3.10 -3.72 -7.60
C VAL A 93 1.72 -3.45 -8.21
N GLU A 94 1.57 -2.34 -8.94
CA GLU A 94 0.34 -2.05 -9.69
C GLU A 94 -0.07 -3.25 -10.57
N LYS A 95 -1.37 -3.38 -10.82
CA LYS A 95 -1.87 -4.38 -11.78
C LYS A 95 -1.22 -4.19 -13.16
N ARG A 96 -1.00 -5.28 -13.85
CA ARG A 96 -0.53 -5.23 -15.24
C ARG A 96 -1.60 -4.61 -16.15
N ARG A 97 -1.16 -3.74 -17.06
CA ARG A 97 -1.97 -3.06 -18.07
C ARG A 97 -1.21 -3.16 -19.40
N ASP A 98 -1.55 -4.15 -20.21
CA ASP A 98 -0.79 -4.46 -21.43
C ASP A 98 -0.79 -3.32 -22.47
N HIS A 99 -1.82 -2.46 -22.43
CA HIS A 99 -1.94 -1.28 -23.30
C HIS A 99 -1.20 -0.03 -22.77
N VAL A 100 -0.57 -0.09 -21.59
CA VAL A 100 0.14 1.04 -20.98
C VAL A 100 1.64 0.73 -20.96
N PRO A 101 2.43 1.33 -21.85
CA PRO A 101 3.88 1.09 -21.93
C PRO A 101 4.63 1.90 -20.88
N LEU A 102 4.24 1.79 -19.61
CA LEU A 102 4.86 2.49 -18.49
C LEU A 102 5.27 1.46 -17.42
N PRO A 103 6.36 1.72 -16.69
CA PRO A 103 6.73 0.91 -15.54
C PRO A 103 5.60 0.79 -14.53
N ARG A 104 5.45 -0.38 -13.94
CA ARG A 104 4.49 -0.61 -12.85
C ARG A 104 5.06 0.01 -11.57
N ALA A 105 4.25 0.83 -10.91
CA ALA A 105 4.66 1.40 -9.64
C ALA A 105 4.69 0.34 -8.53
N VAL A 106 5.65 0.50 -7.62
CA VAL A 106 5.72 -0.28 -6.40
C VAL A 106 4.61 0.18 -5.45
N MET A 107 3.91 -0.80 -4.87
CA MET A 107 2.75 -0.54 -4.02
C MET A 107 2.97 -0.95 -2.57
N ALA A 108 3.86 -1.89 -2.28
CA ALA A 108 4.23 -2.27 -0.92
C ALA A 108 5.67 -2.81 -0.88
N MET A 109 6.35 -2.54 0.22
CA MET A 109 7.71 -3.02 0.49
C MET A 109 7.91 -3.31 1.98
N SER A 110 8.91 -4.15 2.28
CA SER A 110 9.54 -4.23 3.59
C SER A 110 11.01 -3.78 3.51
N LEU A 111 11.57 -3.30 4.62
CA LEU A 111 13.01 -3.13 4.83
C LEU A 111 13.39 -3.97 6.05
N GLY A 112 14.05 -5.10 5.79
CA GLY A 112 14.29 -6.13 6.79
C GLY A 112 12.99 -6.60 7.45
N GLU A 113 13.08 -6.99 8.72
CA GLU A 113 11.94 -7.56 9.46
C GLU A 113 11.02 -6.52 10.13
N TYR A 114 11.44 -5.26 10.25
CA TYR A 114 10.84 -4.31 11.19
C TYR A 114 10.07 -3.19 10.52
N PHE A 115 10.38 -2.87 9.27
CA PHE A 115 9.76 -1.77 8.55
C PHE A 115 8.94 -2.29 7.38
N TYR A 116 7.68 -1.90 7.37
CA TYR A 116 6.75 -2.14 6.28
C TYR A 116 6.21 -0.82 5.77
N MET A 117 5.96 -0.74 4.49
CA MET A 117 5.41 0.47 3.90
C MET A 117 4.53 0.15 2.70
N THR A 118 3.43 0.90 2.58
CA THR A 118 2.48 0.79 1.47
C THR A 118 2.26 2.14 0.81
N GLN A 119 2.15 2.14 -0.51
CA GLN A 119 1.72 3.32 -1.26
C GLN A 119 0.21 3.54 -1.15
N PHE A 120 -0.54 2.47 -0.99
CA PHE A 120 -1.98 2.48 -0.79
C PHE A 120 -2.35 2.64 0.71
N HIS A 121 -3.65 2.73 0.98
CA HIS A 121 -4.23 2.95 2.30
C HIS A 121 -4.82 1.63 2.88
N PRO A 122 -4.04 0.79 3.56
CA PRO A 122 -4.55 -0.45 4.17
C PRO A 122 -5.45 -0.19 5.40
N GLU A 123 -5.41 1.03 5.95
CA GLU A 123 -6.27 1.50 7.02
C GLU A 123 -7.67 1.91 6.54
N ALA A 124 -7.89 1.98 5.22
CA ALA A 124 -9.16 2.42 4.67
C ALA A 124 -10.29 1.44 5.00
N ASP A 125 -11.29 1.95 5.70
CA ASP A 125 -12.49 1.23 6.10
C ASP A 125 -13.58 1.37 5.04
N ALA A 126 -14.02 0.25 4.47
CA ALA A 126 -15.01 0.23 3.42
C ALA A 126 -16.36 0.83 3.85
N GLU A 127 -16.81 0.53 5.06
CA GLU A 127 -18.09 1.04 5.59
C GLU A 127 -18.03 2.55 5.83
N GLY A 128 -16.94 3.03 6.42
CA GLY A 128 -16.70 4.46 6.62
C GLY A 128 -16.63 5.24 5.30
N MET A 129 -15.99 4.66 4.27
CA MET A 129 -15.93 5.25 2.93
C MET A 129 -17.32 5.28 2.26
N LEU A 130 -18.12 4.22 2.37
CA LEU A 130 -19.49 4.21 1.84
C LEU A 130 -20.34 5.29 2.51
N ARG A 131 -20.25 5.44 3.85
CA ARG A 131 -20.92 6.54 4.55
C ARG A 131 -20.43 7.93 4.09
N LEU A 132 -19.13 8.07 3.80
CA LEU A 132 -18.58 9.32 3.27
C LEU A 132 -19.14 9.63 1.88
N PHE A 133 -19.21 8.65 0.98
CA PHE A 133 -19.72 8.82 -0.39
C PHE A 133 -21.24 8.99 -0.46
N ALA A 134 -21.98 8.64 0.60
CA ALA A 134 -23.40 8.95 0.73
C ALA A 134 -23.68 10.44 0.99
N ARG A 135 -22.66 11.22 1.40
CA ARG A 135 -22.82 12.68 1.61
C ARG A 135 -22.86 13.41 0.28
N PRO A 136 -23.90 14.26 0.03
CA PRO A 136 -24.06 14.93 -1.26
C PRO A 136 -22.82 15.67 -1.74
N GLU A 137 -22.18 16.45 -0.87
CA GLU A 137 -21.00 17.24 -1.21
C GLU A 137 -19.80 16.39 -1.65
N LYS A 138 -19.66 15.17 -1.12
CA LYS A 138 -18.58 14.26 -1.51
C LYS A 138 -18.89 13.53 -2.79
N ARG A 139 -20.17 13.10 -2.93
CA ARG A 139 -20.67 12.50 -4.16
C ARG A 139 -20.50 13.46 -5.34
N ASP A 140 -20.98 14.70 -5.21
CA ASP A 140 -20.90 15.73 -6.25
C ASP A 140 -19.45 16.02 -6.63
N HIS A 141 -18.55 16.13 -5.64
CA HIS A 141 -17.13 16.34 -5.89
C HIS A 141 -16.50 15.19 -6.71
N ILE A 142 -16.81 13.93 -6.40
CA ILE A 142 -16.29 12.78 -7.15
C ILE A 142 -16.87 12.77 -8.57
N VAL A 143 -18.17 12.97 -8.72
CA VAL A 143 -18.85 12.99 -10.02
C VAL A 143 -18.29 14.10 -10.92
N GLN A 144 -18.12 15.30 -10.40
CA GLN A 144 -17.55 16.43 -11.15
C GLN A 144 -16.12 16.20 -11.63
N ASN A 145 -15.30 15.54 -10.83
CA ASN A 145 -13.88 15.35 -11.16
C ASN A 145 -13.56 14.03 -11.89
N HIS A 146 -14.43 13.00 -11.71
CA HIS A 146 -14.12 11.65 -12.19
C HIS A 146 -15.26 10.95 -12.91
N GLY A 147 -16.48 11.55 -12.92
CA GLY A 147 -17.70 11.01 -13.53
C GLY A 147 -18.46 10.02 -12.64
N ASP A 148 -19.76 9.85 -12.93
CA ASP A 148 -20.66 8.94 -12.20
C ASP A 148 -20.16 7.49 -12.22
N TRP A 149 -19.65 7.02 -13.35
CA TRP A 149 -19.13 5.67 -13.51
C TRP A 149 -18.02 5.34 -12.48
N LYS A 150 -17.21 6.35 -12.12
CA LYS A 150 -16.12 6.18 -11.14
C LYS A 150 -16.66 6.00 -9.73
N LEU A 151 -17.66 6.78 -9.37
CA LEU A 151 -18.35 6.64 -8.09
C LEU A 151 -19.00 5.26 -7.96
N ASP A 152 -19.71 4.82 -9.00
CA ASP A 152 -20.39 3.52 -9.03
C ASP A 152 -19.39 2.35 -8.96
N GLU A 153 -18.27 2.46 -9.66
CA GLU A 153 -17.17 1.48 -9.57
C GLU A 153 -16.63 1.39 -8.13
N MET A 154 -16.38 2.53 -7.50
CA MET A 154 -15.86 2.58 -6.13
C MET A 154 -16.85 1.99 -5.14
N ILE A 155 -18.15 2.34 -5.23
CA ILE A 155 -19.21 1.79 -4.38
C ILE A 155 -19.30 0.26 -4.54
N ARG A 156 -19.30 -0.26 -5.76
CA ARG A 156 -19.29 -1.72 -6.01
C ARG A 156 -18.09 -2.40 -5.36
N ASN A 157 -16.89 -1.84 -5.51
CA ASN A 157 -15.67 -2.43 -4.96
C ASN A 157 -15.62 -2.34 -3.42
N LEU A 158 -16.19 -1.31 -2.82
CA LEU A 158 -16.28 -1.15 -1.37
C LEU A 158 -17.34 -2.08 -0.75
N SER A 159 -18.42 -2.36 -1.46
CA SER A 159 -19.53 -3.22 -1.00
C SER A 159 -19.21 -4.72 -1.10
N ASP A 160 -18.14 -5.09 -1.76
CA ASP A 160 -17.72 -6.47 -1.97
C ASP A 160 -16.80 -6.92 -0.83
N SER A 161 -17.25 -7.87 0.00
CA SER A 161 -16.53 -8.37 1.17
C SER A 161 -15.18 -9.02 0.84
N GLU A 162 -15.02 -9.52 -0.38
CA GLU A 162 -13.81 -10.22 -0.84
C GLU A 162 -12.75 -9.24 -1.40
N LYS A 163 -13.02 -7.94 -1.38
CA LYS A 163 -12.12 -6.90 -1.88
C LYS A 163 -11.47 -6.11 -0.75
N LEU A 164 -11.78 -4.82 -0.66
CA LEU A 164 -11.16 -3.92 0.32
C LEU A 164 -11.27 -4.42 1.77
N PRO A 165 -12.39 -4.99 2.23
CA PRO A 165 -12.52 -5.49 3.60
C PRO A 165 -11.45 -6.52 3.99
N LEU A 166 -11.01 -7.38 3.07
CA LEU A 166 -9.91 -8.33 3.33
C LEU A 166 -8.59 -7.62 3.60
N THR A 167 -8.23 -6.64 2.78
CA THR A 167 -6.98 -5.87 2.95
C THR A 167 -6.97 -5.13 4.29
N HIS A 168 -8.09 -4.48 4.63
CA HIS A 168 -8.25 -3.77 5.90
C HIS A 168 -8.10 -4.72 7.12
N LYS A 169 -8.65 -5.93 7.01
CA LYS A 169 -8.65 -6.94 8.07
C LYS A 169 -7.29 -7.62 8.29
N GLU A 170 -6.51 -7.75 7.21
CA GLU A 170 -5.27 -8.53 7.24
C GLU A 170 -4.03 -7.67 7.50
N VAL A 171 -3.81 -6.58 6.78
CA VAL A 171 -2.50 -5.93 6.74
C VAL A 171 -2.14 -5.27 8.06
N ILE A 172 -2.82 -4.19 8.44
CA ILE A 172 -2.51 -3.45 9.68
C ILE A 172 -2.75 -4.27 10.95
N PRO A 173 -3.87 -5.00 11.10
CA PRO A 173 -4.09 -5.81 12.31
C PRO A 173 -3.04 -6.91 12.48
N SER A 174 -2.59 -7.55 11.40
CA SER A 174 -1.54 -8.57 11.47
C SER A 174 -0.19 -7.99 11.82
N PHE A 175 0.17 -6.84 11.25
CA PHE A 175 1.37 -6.10 11.61
C PHE A 175 1.37 -5.72 13.11
N LEU A 176 0.28 -5.13 13.61
CA LEU A 176 0.17 -4.72 15.02
C LEU A 176 0.27 -5.92 15.97
N ARG A 177 -0.48 -7.01 15.70
CA ARG A 177 -0.41 -8.23 16.52
C ARG A 177 1.00 -8.81 16.58
N SER A 178 1.65 -8.94 15.43
CA SER A 178 3.01 -9.47 15.33
C SER A 178 4.02 -8.60 16.09
N SER A 179 3.96 -7.29 15.88
CA SER A 179 4.89 -6.33 16.51
C SER A 179 4.73 -6.29 18.03
N ILE A 180 3.48 -6.25 18.52
CA ILE A 180 3.19 -6.26 19.96
C ILE A 180 3.66 -7.57 20.60
N ASN A 181 3.42 -8.71 19.98
CA ASN A 181 3.86 -9.99 20.51
C ASN A 181 5.38 -10.08 20.58
N ALA A 182 6.08 -9.65 19.54
CA ALA A 182 7.54 -9.65 19.52
C ALA A 182 8.14 -8.70 20.59
N LEU A 183 7.52 -7.54 20.81
CA LEU A 183 7.95 -6.59 21.85
C LEU A 183 7.69 -7.09 23.29
N ARG A 184 6.73 -8.00 23.48
CA ARG A 184 6.47 -8.62 24.80
C ARG A 184 7.44 -9.75 25.12
N MET A 185 8.06 -10.34 24.11
CA MET A 185 9.00 -11.46 24.25
C MET A 185 10.47 -11.00 24.32
N SER A 186 10.75 -9.73 24.05
CA SER A 186 12.09 -9.11 24.12
C SER A 186 12.30 -8.35 25.41
#